data_c33ff69649a88331330c36bdbaaff956
#
_entry.id   c33ff69649a88331330c36bdbaaff956
#
_cell.length_a   1.000
_cell.length_b   1.000
_cell.length_c   1.000
_cell.angle_alpha   90.00
_cell.angle_beta   90.00
_cell.angle_gamma   90.00
#
_symmetry.space_group_name_H-M   'P 1'
#
loop_
_entity.id
_entity.type
_entity.pdbx_description
1 polymer ?
#
loop_
_entity_poly.entity_id
_entity_poly.type
_entity_poly.pdbx_seq_one_letter_code
_entity_poly.pdbx_strand_id
1 'polypeptide(L)'
;MAEKEKFDRSKPHVNIGTIGHVDHGKTTLTAAISKTLSDNDGSHGTATADFTAFEDIDKAPEERERGITISIAHIEYETDTRHYAHVDCPGHADYVKNMITGAAQMDGAILVIAATDGPMAQTREHILLARQVGVPYIVVFLNKCDMVDDEELIDLVEMETRDLLTEYEFPGDDIPIIRGSALKALEGDKGYQDAIWELMDAVDEYIPTPARETDKPFLMAIEDVFTITGRGTVATGRVERGVCHVNDEVEIVGIRPTQKTVVTGVEMFRKLLDEAEAGDNVGLLLRGIKREEIERGQVVCQPGSVQPHTKFKGQVYVLTKDEGGRHTPFFNNYRPQFYFRTTDVTGVITLPEGVEMCMPGDNVDMKVELITPIAIENGLRFAIREGGRTVGSGVVIAVEA
;
A
#
# COMPACT_ATOMS: atom_id res chain seq x y z
N MET A 1 32.65 0.26 -12.46
CA MET A 1 31.33 0.03 -11.85
C MET A 1 30.86 -1.32 -12.39
N ALA A 2 30.44 -2.25 -11.54
CA ALA A 2 29.86 -3.48 -12.03
C ALA A 2 28.64 -3.14 -12.89
N GLU A 3 28.47 -3.80 -14.03
CA GLU A 3 27.28 -3.67 -14.84
C GLU A 3 26.10 -4.15 -14.00
N LYS A 4 25.05 -3.33 -13.87
CA LYS A 4 23.84 -3.74 -13.17
C LYS A 4 23.11 -4.78 -14.02
N GLU A 5 22.57 -5.79 -13.37
CA GLU A 5 21.73 -6.79 -14.02
C GLU A 5 20.46 -6.17 -14.60
N LYS A 6 19.96 -6.75 -15.69
CA LYS A 6 18.63 -6.43 -16.20
C LYS A 6 17.59 -7.22 -15.43
N PHE A 7 16.43 -6.58 -15.20
CA PHE A 7 15.28 -7.25 -14.62
C PHE A 7 14.69 -8.27 -15.63
N ASP A 8 14.38 -9.47 -15.15
CA ASP A 8 13.72 -10.50 -15.94
C ASP A 8 12.20 -10.44 -15.76
N ARG A 9 11.45 -10.28 -16.84
CA ARG A 9 9.98 -10.23 -16.86
C ARG A 9 9.36 -11.58 -17.27
N SER A 10 10.06 -12.69 -17.09
CA SER A 10 9.55 -14.03 -17.47
C SER A 10 8.34 -14.47 -16.64
N LYS A 11 8.22 -13.96 -15.39
CA LYS A 11 7.09 -14.23 -14.48
C LYS A 11 6.20 -12.99 -14.33
N PRO A 12 4.87 -13.18 -14.20
CA PRO A 12 3.96 -12.07 -13.87
C PRO A 12 4.37 -11.38 -12.58
N HIS A 13 4.35 -10.05 -12.57
CA HIS A 13 4.66 -9.24 -11.40
C HIS A 13 3.40 -8.90 -10.61
N VAL A 14 3.42 -9.14 -9.29
CA VAL A 14 2.32 -8.88 -8.36
C VAL A 14 2.83 -8.13 -7.13
N ASN A 15 2.10 -7.09 -6.72
CA ASN A 15 2.41 -6.34 -5.51
C ASN A 15 1.54 -6.86 -4.36
N ILE A 16 2.17 -7.39 -3.33
CA ILE A 16 1.48 -7.77 -2.09
C ILE A 16 2.11 -7.05 -0.91
N GLY A 17 1.48 -7.11 0.24
CA GLY A 17 2.11 -6.56 1.44
C GLY A 17 1.42 -7.01 2.70
N THR A 18 2.09 -6.78 3.83
CA THR A 18 1.59 -7.11 5.16
C THR A 18 0.85 -5.93 5.78
N ILE A 19 -0.35 -6.20 6.28
CA ILE A 19 -1.18 -5.27 7.06
C ILE A 19 -1.61 -5.94 8.37
N GLY A 20 -2.03 -5.15 9.36
CA GLY A 20 -2.50 -5.67 10.65
C GLY A 20 -1.98 -4.85 11.83
N HIS A 21 -2.37 -5.25 13.04
CA HIS A 21 -2.06 -4.52 14.27
C HIS A 21 -0.54 -4.45 14.55
N VAL A 22 -0.11 -3.45 15.34
CA VAL A 22 1.25 -3.40 15.88
C VAL A 22 1.51 -4.68 16.72
N ASP A 23 2.75 -5.17 16.72
CA ASP A 23 3.20 -6.37 17.44
C ASP A 23 2.53 -7.70 17.02
N HIS A 24 1.70 -7.73 15.98
CA HIS A 24 1.18 -8.99 15.41
C HIS A 24 2.21 -9.75 14.57
N GLY A 25 3.40 -9.16 14.31
CA GLY A 25 4.53 -9.84 13.66
C GLY A 25 4.58 -9.71 12.15
N LYS A 26 4.09 -8.60 11.57
CA LYS A 26 4.14 -8.32 10.12
C LYS A 26 5.57 -8.39 9.57
N THR A 27 6.48 -7.58 10.11
CA THR A 27 7.88 -7.54 9.67
C THR A 27 8.59 -8.86 9.92
N THR A 28 8.25 -9.57 11.02
CA THR A 28 8.76 -10.92 11.29
C THR A 28 8.30 -11.91 10.22
N LEU A 29 7.03 -11.82 9.79
CA LEU A 29 6.49 -12.65 8.71
C LEU A 29 7.18 -12.33 7.39
N THR A 30 7.39 -11.06 7.08
CA THR A 30 8.11 -10.60 5.88
C THR A 30 9.53 -11.18 5.84
N ALA A 31 10.26 -11.14 6.97
CA ALA A 31 11.57 -11.77 7.09
C ALA A 31 11.49 -13.31 6.98
N ALA A 32 10.48 -13.95 7.58
CA ALA A 32 10.28 -15.40 7.51
C ALA A 32 10.00 -15.88 6.08
N ILE A 33 9.19 -15.14 5.31
CA ILE A 33 8.94 -15.43 3.89
C ILE A 33 10.27 -15.37 3.13
N SER A 34 11.01 -14.27 3.23
CA SER A 34 12.28 -14.13 2.51
C SER A 34 13.29 -15.23 2.89
N LYS A 35 13.35 -15.62 4.17
CA LYS A 35 14.21 -16.69 4.66
C LYS A 35 13.81 -18.06 4.11
N THR A 36 12.53 -18.41 4.22
CA THR A 36 12.02 -19.73 3.78
C THR A 36 12.22 -19.90 2.26
N LEU A 37 11.94 -18.88 1.46
CA LEU A 37 12.15 -18.93 0.02
C LEU A 37 13.65 -18.97 -0.34
N SER A 38 14.51 -18.26 0.40
CA SER A 38 15.97 -18.30 0.22
C SER A 38 16.57 -19.67 0.54
N ASP A 39 15.98 -20.40 1.50
CA ASP A 39 16.43 -21.70 1.92
C ASP A 39 15.84 -22.86 1.06
N ASN A 40 15.09 -22.55 0.00
CA ASN A 40 14.51 -23.55 -0.91
C ASN A 40 15.58 -24.47 -1.51
N ASP A 41 15.46 -25.74 -1.23
CA ASP A 41 16.38 -26.80 -1.74
C ASP A 41 15.95 -27.36 -3.11
N GLY A 42 14.94 -26.73 -3.75
CA GLY A 42 14.33 -27.16 -5.00
C GLY A 42 13.08 -28.00 -4.82
N SER A 43 12.65 -28.28 -3.61
CA SER A 43 11.39 -29.01 -3.34
C SER A 43 10.15 -28.18 -3.72
N HIS A 44 10.28 -26.86 -3.75
CA HIS A 44 9.24 -25.90 -4.15
C HIS A 44 9.62 -25.19 -5.48
N GLY A 45 10.08 -25.93 -6.46
CA GLY A 45 10.37 -25.45 -7.82
C GLY A 45 11.47 -24.39 -7.86
N THR A 46 11.25 -23.33 -8.64
CA THR A 46 12.18 -22.22 -8.84
C THR A 46 11.97 -21.05 -7.86
N ALA A 47 11.17 -21.25 -6.81
CA ALA A 47 10.94 -20.23 -5.79
C ALA A 47 12.26 -19.79 -5.14
N THR A 48 12.48 -18.48 -5.00
CA THR A 48 13.71 -17.92 -4.47
C THR A 48 13.52 -16.52 -3.89
N ALA A 49 14.41 -16.13 -3.02
CA ALA A 49 14.52 -14.77 -2.48
C ALA A 49 15.96 -14.45 -2.10
N ASP A 50 16.31 -13.17 -2.08
CA ASP A 50 17.46 -12.71 -1.32
C ASP A 50 17.03 -12.53 0.13
N PHE A 51 17.57 -13.35 1.04
CA PHE A 51 17.20 -13.24 2.45
C PHE A 51 17.43 -11.83 2.99
N THR A 52 16.37 -11.25 3.51
CA THR A 52 16.40 -9.92 4.16
C THR A 52 16.09 -10.10 5.64
N ALA A 53 17.08 -9.86 6.50
CA ALA A 53 16.90 -9.97 7.94
C ALA A 53 15.95 -8.88 8.48
N PHE A 54 15.34 -9.13 9.62
CA PHE A 54 14.43 -8.19 10.27
C PHE A 54 15.05 -6.79 10.42
N GLU A 55 16.33 -6.71 10.86
CA GLU A 55 17.06 -5.46 11.03
C GLU A 55 17.38 -4.75 9.71
N ASP A 56 17.30 -5.46 8.60
CA ASP A 56 17.48 -4.90 7.25
C ASP A 56 16.17 -4.46 6.59
N ILE A 57 15.03 -4.88 7.14
CA ILE A 57 13.70 -4.36 6.81
C ILE A 57 13.48 -3.06 7.58
N ASP A 58 13.53 -3.10 8.91
CA ASP A 58 13.44 -1.93 9.80
C ASP A 58 14.83 -1.28 9.97
N LYS A 59 15.20 -0.41 9.02
CA LYS A 59 16.56 0.14 8.90
C LYS A 59 16.81 1.37 9.75
N ALA A 60 15.77 2.18 9.99
CA ALA A 60 15.91 3.46 10.67
C ALA A 60 16.30 3.24 12.14
N PRO A 61 17.21 4.07 12.70
CA PRO A 61 17.56 3.97 14.12
C PRO A 61 16.35 4.02 15.05
N GLU A 62 15.35 4.83 14.71
CA GLU A 62 14.11 5.00 15.49
C GLU A 62 13.24 3.74 15.43
N GLU A 63 13.19 3.04 14.29
CA GLU A 63 12.48 1.76 14.14
C GLU A 63 13.11 0.69 15.05
N ARG A 64 14.43 0.60 15.04
CA ARG A 64 15.18 -0.36 15.87
C ARG A 64 15.07 -0.06 17.36
N GLU A 65 15.10 1.21 17.75
CA GLU A 65 14.99 1.62 19.16
C GLU A 65 13.58 1.36 19.72
N ARG A 66 12.57 1.59 18.93
CA ARG A 66 11.16 1.42 19.32
C ARG A 66 10.62 0.01 19.08
N GLY A 67 11.27 -0.79 18.22
CA GLY A 67 10.79 -2.11 17.80
C GLY A 67 9.52 -2.06 16.96
N ILE A 68 9.28 -0.95 16.24
CA ILE A 68 8.10 -0.76 15.39
C ILE A 68 8.50 -0.26 14.02
N THR A 69 7.83 -0.74 12.98
CA THR A 69 7.99 -0.25 11.61
C THR A 69 7.37 1.14 11.48
N ILE A 70 8.11 2.10 10.96
CA ILE A 70 7.71 3.49 10.73
C ILE A 70 7.55 3.74 9.23
N SER A 71 8.56 3.37 8.46
CA SER A 71 8.64 3.57 7.02
C SER A 71 8.17 2.32 6.27
N ILE A 72 7.72 2.50 5.03
CA ILE A 72 7.41 1.38 4.16
C ILE A 72 8.73 0.75 3.71
N ALA A 73 8.82 -0.58 3.81
CA ALA A 73 9.91 -1.35 3.24
C ALA A 73 9.43 -2.18 2.05
N HIS A 74 10.29 -2.30 1.04
CA HIS A 74 10.03 -3.13 -0.13
C HIS A 74 11.08 -4.22 -0.21
N ILE A 75 10.64 -5.46 -0.34
CA ILE A 75 11.50 -6.61 -0.65
C ILE A 75 10.97 -7.34 -1.88
N GLU A 76 11.85 -8.06 -2.57
CA GLU A 76 11.46 -8.88 -3.71
C GLU A 76 11.68 -10.35 -3.43
N TYR A 77 10.82 -11.20 -3.98
CA TYR A 77 10.99 -12.64 -4.04
C TYR A 77 10.14 -13.25 -5.14
N GLU A 78 10.38 -14.51 -5.42
CA GLU A 78 9.68 -15.25 -6.46
C GLU A 78 9.16 -16.58 -5.93
N THR A 79 7.93 -16.92 -6.34
CA THR A 79 7.43 -18.29 -6.32
C THR A 79 7.74 -18.99 -7.64
N ASP A 80 7.30 -20.21 -7.81
CA ASP A 80 7.46 -20.91 -9.10
C ASP A 80 6.72 -20.20 -10.23
N THR A 81 5.61 -19.53 -9.92
CA THR A 81 4.68 -18.94 -10.89
C THR A 81 4.78 -17.43 -11.03
N ARG A 82 5.29 -16.70 -10.03
CA ARG A 82 5.19 -15.23 -9.94
C ARG A 82 6.42 -14.58 -9.34
N HIS A 83 6.64 -13.32 -9.73
CA HIS A 83 7.54 -12.38 -9.07
C HIS A 83 6.73 -11.44 -8.18
N TYR A 84 7.15 -11.26 -6.93
CA TYR A 84 6.48 -10.42 -5.94
C TYR A 84 7.33 -9.22 -5.52
N ALA A 85 6.70 -8.03 -5.53
CA ALA A 85 7.12 -6.92 -4.71
C ALA A 85 6.32 -6.96 -3.41
N HIS A 86 6.97 -7.13 -2.28
CA HIS A 86 6.33 -7.18 -0.98
C HIS A 86 6.53 -5.85 -0.24
N VAL A 87 5.42 -5.27 0.19
CA VAL A 87 5.35 -3.98 0.88
C VAL A 87 5.09 -4.25 2.37
N ASP A 88 6.10 -4.06 3.21
CA ASP A 88 5.90 -4.14 4.66
C ASP A 88 5.39 -2.80 5.19
N CYS A 89 4.17 -2.81 5.76
CA CYS A 89 3.49 -1.62 6.22
C CYS A 89 3.58 -1.45 7.75
N PRO A 90 3.72 -0.20 8.23
CA PRO A 90 3.67 0.08 9.67
C PRO A 90 2.31 -0.31 10.25
N GLY A 91 2.32 -0.82 11.50
CA GLY A 91 1.11 -1.20 12.23
C GLY A 91 0.59 -0.13 13.18
N HIS A 92 1.42 0.83 13.58
CA HIS A 92 1.10 1.81 14.61
C HIS A 92 0.22 2.94 14.06
N ALA A 93 -0.76 3.38 14.86
CA ALA A 93 -1.73 4.42 14.49
C ALA A 93 -1.09 5.76 14.05
N ASP A 94 0.07 6.13 14.60
CA ASP A 94 0.77 7.37 14.25
C ASP A 94 1.30 7.34 12.79
N TYR A 95 1.49 6.16 12.21
CA TYR A 95 2.07 5.96 10.88
C TYR A 95 1.06 5.52 9.82
N VAL A 96 -0.23 5.68 10.09
CA VAL A 96 -1.33 5.31 9.17
C VAL A 96 -1.17 5.95 7.79
N LYS A 97 -0.58 7.14 7.69
CA LYS A 97 -0.26 7.76 6.39
C LYS A 97 0.65 6.86 5.54
N ASN A 98 1.67 6.27 6.14
CA ASN A 98 2.57 5.35 5.44
C ASN A 98 1.86 4.02 5.14
N MET A 99 1.01 3.54 6.05
CA MET A 99 0.17 2.37 5.79
C MET A 99 -0.75 2.58 4.58
N ILE A 100 -1.46 3.71 4.50
CA ILE A 100 -2.32 4.05 3.36
C ILE A 100 -1.52 4.08 2.05
N THR A 101 -0.33 4.70 2.07
CA THR A 101 0.55 4.77 0.90
C THR A 101 1.02 3.39 0.46
N GLY A 102 1.40 2.52 1.39
CA GLY A 102 1.80 1.14 1.10
C GLY A 102 0.62 0.32 0.57
N ALA A 103 -0.52 0.37 1.25
CA ALA A 103 -1.71 -0.36 0.83
C ALA A 103 -2.21 0.04 -0.57
N ALA A 104 -2.10 1.31 -0.94
CA ALA A 104 -2.47 1.78 -2.28
C ALA A 104 -1.61 1.17 -3.41
N GLN A 105 -0.48 0.57 -3.08
CA GLN A 105 0.41 -0.10 -4.04
C GLN A 105 0.08 -1.59 -4.22
N MET A 106 -0.72 -2.18 -3.34
CA MET A 106 -0.96 -3.62 -3.30
C MET A 106 -2.03 -4.08 -4.29
N ASP A 107 -1.77 -5.20 -4.93
CA ASP A 107 -2.74 -5.97 -5.71
C ASP A 107 -3.49 -6.97 -4.81
N GLY A 108 -2.92 -7.30 -3.66
CA GLY A 108 -3.50 -8.09 -2.59
C GLY A 108 -2.72 -7.88 -1.29
N ALA A 109 -3.33 -8.18 -0.15
CA ALA A 109 -2.71 -8.03 1.16
C ALA A 109 -2.68 -9.33 1.95
N ILE A 110 -1.65 -9.50 2.79
CA ILE A 110 -1.59 -10.51 3.84
C ILE A 110 -1.96 -9.81 5.14
N LEU A 111 -3.12 -10.15 5.69
CA LEU A 111 -3.56 -9.68 6.99
C LEU A 111 -2.96 -10.55 8.10
N VAL A 112 -2.11 -9.96 8.92
CA VAL A 112 -1.43 -10.67 10.01
C VAL A 112 -2.17 -10.41 11.32
N ILE A 113 -2.64 -11.49 11.95
CA ILE A 113 -3.34 -11.44 13.23
C ILE A 113 -2.63 -12.40 14.19
N ALA A 114 -2.29 -11.93 15.40
CA ALA A 114 -1.76 -12.81 16.42
C ALA A 114 -2.88 -13.67 17.02
N ALA A 115 -2.70 -14.98 17.04
CA ALA A 115 -3.67 -15.92 17.63
C ALA A 115 -3.86 -15.69 19.14
N THR A 116 -2.87 -15.08 19.80
CA THR A 116 -2.93 -14.70 21.22
C THR A 116 -3.86 -13.55 21.52
N ASP A 117 -4.09 -12.66 20.56
CA ASP A 117 -4.76 -11.37 20.79
C ASP A 117 -6.07 -11.21 19.98
N GLY A 118 -6.18 -11.95 18.88
CA GLY A 118 -7.29 -11.80 17.93
C GLY A 118 -7.30 -10.46 17.18
N PRO A 119 -8.40 -10.13 16.51
CA PRO A 119 -8.56 -8.85 15.80
C PRO A 119 -8.59 -7.66 16.76
N MET A 120 -7.66 -6.74 16.61
CA MET A 120 -7.47 -5.55 17.44
C MET A 120 -7.95 -4.26 16.70
N ALA A 121 -7.89 -3.11 17.40
CA ALA A 121 -8.38 -1.84 16.85
C ALA A 121 -7.73 -1.45 15.51
N GLN A 122 -6.39 -1.58 15.40
CA GLN A 122 -5.70 -1.28 14.14
C GLN A 122 -5.93 -2.35 13.06
N THR A 123 -6.25 -3.60 13.44
CA THR A 123 -6.69 -4.62 12.48
C THR A 123 -7.93 -4.14 11.72
N ARG A 124 -8.93 -3.66 12.46
CA ARG A 124 -10.17 -3.08 11.89
C ARG A 124 -9.87 -1.87 11.00
N GLU A 125 -9.06 -0.93 11.49
CA GLU A 125 -8.66 0.26 10.72
C GLU A 125 -7.90 -0.11 9.44
N HIS A 126 -6.99 -1.10 9.49
CA HIS A 126 -6.22 -1.53 8.32
C HIS A 126 -7.10 -2.22 7.27
N ILE A 127 -8.05 -3.06 7.67
CA ILE A 127 -9.01 -3.69 6.74
C ILE A 127 -9.86 -2.61 6.06
N LEU A 128 -10.40 -1.67 6.84
CA LEU A 128 -11.17 -0.53 6.33
C LEU A 128 -10.36 0.29 5.32
N LEU A 129 -9.13 0.66 5.67
CA LEU A 129 -8.27 1.46 4.80
C LEU A 129 -7.86 0.70 3.55
N ALA A 130 -7.53 -0.59 3.65
CA ALA A 130 -7.25 -1.43 2.50
C ALA A 130 -8.45 -1.47 1.52
N ARG A 131 -9.66 -1.63 2.05
CA ARG A 131 -10.89 -1.55 1.26
C ARG A 131 -11.05 -0.19 0.56
N GLN A 132 -10.79 0.90 1.28
CA GLN A 132 -10.94 2.27 0.76
C GLN A 132 -9.93 2.61 -0.34
N VAL A 133 -8.66 2.21 -0.18
CA VAL A 133 -7.64 2.42 -1.22
C VAL A 133 -7.76 1.45 -2.39
N GLY A 134 -8.64 0.45 -2.27
CA GLY A 134 -8.98 -0.46 -3.36
C GLY A 134 -8.15 -1.74 -3.42
N VAL A 135 -7.58 -2.20 -2.32
CA VAL A 135 -6.99 -3.56 -2.23
C VAL A 135 -8.09 -4.59 -2.45
N PRO A 136 -8.03 -5.39 -3.52
CA PRO A 136 -9.17 -6.22 -3.91
C PRO A 136 -9.21 -7.57 -3.19
N TYR A 137 -8.06 -8.07 -2.72
CA TYR A 137 -7.92 -9.41 -2.16
C TYR A 137 -7.13 -9.39 -0.85
N ILE A 138 -7.54 -10.21 0.11
CA ILE A 138 -6.85 -10.42 1.39
C ILE A 138 -6.68 -11.93 1.60
N VAL A 139 -5.47 -12.33 2.03
CA VAL A 139 -5.18 -13.65 2.60
C VAL A 139 -4.81 -13.42 4.06
N VAL A 140 -5.18 -14.32 4.96
CA VAL A 140 -4.91 -14.15 6.40
C VAL A 140 -3.80 -15.09 6.86
N PHE A 141 -2.89 -14.56 7.66
CA PHE A 141 -1.93 -15.36 8.41
C PHE A 141 -2.18 -15.20 9.91
N LEU A 142 -2.69 -16.26 10.55
CA LEU A 142 -2.80 -16.35 12.01
C LEU A 142 -1.44 -16.68 12.59
N ASN A 143 -0.78 -15.65 13.10
CA ASN A 143 0.58 -15.72 13.63
C ASN A 143 0.59 -16.07 15.11
N LYS A 144 1.75 -16.48 15.63
CA LYS A 144 2.00 -16.83 17.04
C LYS A 144 1.17 -18.04 17.53
N CYS A 145 0.79 -18.95 16.64
CA CYS A 145 0.07 -20.16 17.03
C CYS A 145 0.89 -21.07 17.95
N ASP A 146 2.22 -20.94 17.95
CA ASP A 146 3.14 -21.63 18.88
C ASP A 146 2.97 -21.20 20.35
N MET A 147 2.27 -20.09 20.60
CA MET A 147 2.02 -19.55 21.94
C MET A 147 0.63 -19.90 22.49
N VAL A 148 -0.19 -20.61 21.73
CA VAL A 148 -1.57 -20.97 22.10
C VAL A 148 -1.69 -22.48 22.12
N ASP A 149 -1.86 -23.05 23.33
CA ASP A 149 -1.96 -24.52 23.51
C ASP A 149 -3.38 -25.04 23.20
N ASP A 150 -4.38 -24.20 23.20
CA ASP A 150 -5.79 -24.54 23.01
C ASP A 150 -6.25 -24.24 21.59
N GLU A 151 -6.48 -25.28 20.80
CA GLU A 151 -6.95 -25.18 19.41
C GLU A 151 -8.33 -24.50 19.31
N GLU A 152 -9.20 -24.65 20.32
CA GLU A 152 -10.52 -24.01 20.32
C GLU A 152 -10.41 -22.48 20.36
N LEU A 153 -9.36 -21.94 21.01
CA LEU A 153 -9.09 -20.50 21.00
C LEU A 153 -8.62 -20.01 19.63
N ILE A 154 -7.82 -20.81 18.91
CA ILE A 154 -7.40 -20.48 17.55
C ILE A 154 -8.60 -20.50 16.61
N ASP A 155 -9.49 -21.50 16.75
CA ASP A 155 -10.73 -21.58 15.97
C ASP A 155 -11.65 -20.36 16.21
N LEU A 156 -11.73 -19.90 17.46
CA LEU A 156 -12.50 -18.70 17.81
C LEU A 156 -11.93 -17.43 17.15
N VAL A 157 -10.61 -17.25 17.19
CA VAL A 157 -9.94 -16.12 16.55
C VAL A 157 -10.12 -16.15 15.02
N GLU A 158 -10.09 -17.35 14.42
CA GLU A 158 -10.37 -17.51 12.99
C GLU A 158 -11.80 -17.09 12.67
N MET A 159 -12.78 -17.54 13.46
CA MET A 159 -14.19 -17.18 13.26
C MET A 159 -14.41 -15.67 13.41
N GLU A 160 -13.86 -15.04 14.44
CA GLU A 160 -13.93 -13.57 14.61
C GLU A 160 -13.30 -12.82 13.45
N THR A 161 -12.21 -13.37 12.90
CA THR A 161 -11.53 -12.77 11.74
C THR A 161 -12.39 -12.84 10.48
N ARG A 162 -13.08 -13.98 10.24
CA ARG A 162 -14.01 -14.15 9.10
C ARG A 162 -15.20 -13.22 9.21
N ASP A 163 -15.79 -13.11 10.40
CA ASP A 163 -16.90 -12.19 10.67
C ASP A 163 -16.48 -10.74 10.42
N LEU A 164 -15.31 -10.36 10.91
CA LEU A 164 -14.76 -9.01 10.69
C LEU A 164 -14.52 -8.70 9.21
N LEU A 165 -13.95 -9.63 8.45
CA LEU A 165 -13.72 -9.44 7.02
C LEU A 165 -15.04 -9.30 6.26
N THR A 166 -16.07 -10.06 6.65
CA THR A 166 -17.42 -9.97 6.08
C THR A 166 -18.07 -8.63 6.40
N GLU A 167 -17.89 -8.10 7.61
CA GLU A 167 -18.38 -6.76 8.00
C GLU A 167 -17.82 -5.66 7.09
N TYR A 168 -16.56 -5.80 6.65
CA TYR A 168 -15.90 -4.86 5.72
C TYR A 168 -16.05 -5.24 4.24
N GLU A 169 -17.04 -6.05 3.90
CA GLU A 169 -17.40 -6.45 2.52
C GLU A 169 -16.30 -7.24 1.79
N PHE A 170 -15.47 -7.98 2.50
CA PHE A 170 -14.65 -9.04 1.93
C PHE A 170 -15.35 -10.39 2.08
N PRO A 171 -15.10 -11.38 1.20
CA PRO A 171 -15.75 -12.70 1.27
C PRO A 171 -15.14 -13.56 2.40
N GLY A 172 -15.42 -13.20 3.66
CA GLY A 172 -14.76 -13.76 4.85
C GLY A 172 -14.77 -15.29 4.93
N ASP A 173 -15.85 -15.94 4.47
CA ASP A 173 -15.96 -17.40 4.46
C ASP A 173 -15.02 -18.07 3.45
N ASP A 174 -14.72 -17.41 2.32
CA ASP A 174 -13.91 -17.96 1.23
C ASP A 174 -12.43 -17.58 1.32
N ILE A 175 -12.06 -16.65 2.22
CA ILE A 175 -10.69 -16.18 2.37
C ILE A 175 -9.81 -17.26 2.97
N PRO A 176 -8.64 -17.57 2.36
CA PRO A 176 -7.66 -18.48 2.95
C PRO A 176 -7.12 -17.91 4.28
N ILE A 177 -7.13 -18.73 5.30
CA ILE A 177 -6.52 -18.44 6.61
C ILE A 177 -5.51 -19.53 6.94
N ILE A 178 -4.24 -19.13 7.01
CA ILE A 178 -3.13 -20.02 7.30
C ILE A 178 -2.67 -19.80 8.75
N ARG A 179 -2.51 -20.89 9.49
CA ARG A 179 -2.07 -20.89 10.90
C ARG A 179 -0.57 -21.15 10.97
N GLY A 180 0.16 -20.33 11.72
CA GLY A 180 1.60 -20.50 11.80
C GLY A 180 2.29 -19.67 12.89
N SER A 181 3.60 -19.71 12.87
CA SER A 181 4.47 -18.87 13.68
C SER A 181 5.61 -18.34 12.80
N ALA A 182 5.56 -17.06 12.49
CA ALA A 182 6.60 -16.42 11.70
C ALA A 182 7.98 -16.46 12.39
N LEU A 183 8.00 -16.34 13.72
CA LEU A 183 9.25 -16.42 14.49
C LEU A 183 9.85 -17.82 14.41
N LYS A 184 9.06 -18.87 14.60
CA LYS A 184 9.53 -20.25 14.53
C LYS A 184 9.99 -20.63 13.13
N ALA A 185 9.27 -20.18 12.09
CA ALA A 185 9.71 -20.36 10.71
C ALA A 185 11.06 -19.68 10.46
N LEU A 186 11.25 -18.45 10.94
CA LEU A 186 12.50 -17.69 10.83
C LEU A 186 13.66 -18.38 11.59
N GLU A 187 13.37 -19.02 12.73
CA GLU A 187 14.31 -19.83 13.51
C GLU A 187 14.67 -21.17 12.83
N GLY A 188 13.96 -21.55 11.76
CA GLY A 188 14.24 -22.74 10.96
C GLY A 188 13.42 -23.98 11.38
N ASP A 189 12.34 -23.82 12.13
CA ASP A 189 11.41 -24.91 12.42
C ASP A 189 10.66 -25.29 11.14
N LYS A 190 10.84 -26.55 10.70
CA LYS A 190 10.31 -27.03 9.42
C LYS A 190 8.79 -27.01 9.35
N GLY A 191 8.09 -27.36 10.44
CA GLY A 191 6.63 -27.36 10.45
C GLY A 191 6.06 -25.96 10.23
N TYR A 192 6.72 -24.93 10.77
CA TYR A 192 6.31 -23.55 10.56
C TYR A 192 6.83 -22.98 9.24
N GLN A 193 7.94 -23.48 8.68
CA GLN A 193 8.35 -23.18 7.31
C GLN A 193 7.35 -23.76 6.29
N ASP A 194 6.80 -24.94 6.54
CA ASP A 194 5.73 -25.52 5.71
C ASP A 194 4.49 -24.61 5.70
N ALA A 195 4.15 -23.98 6.84
CA ALA A 195 3.06 -22.99 6.90
C ALA A 195 3.36 -21.71 6.07
N ILE A 196 4.63 -21.31 5.94
CA ILE A 196 5.01 -20.21 5.04
C ILE A 196 4.82 -20.61 3.58
N TRP A 197 5.17 -21.85 3.21
CA TRP A 197 4.90 -22.37 1.87
C TRP A 197 3.40 -22.43 1.59
N GLU A 198 2.59 -22.93 2.50
CA GLU A 198 1.13 -22.93 2.40
C GLU A 198 0.56 -21.51 2.22
N LEU A 199 1.12 -20.52 2.94
CA LEU A 199 0.76 -19.10 2.74
C LEU A 199 1.08 -18.63 1.31
N MET A 200 2.25 -18.97 0.78
CA MET A 200 2.64 -18.55 -0.56
C MET A 200 1.81 -19.22 -1.64
N ASP A 201 1.49 -20.51 -1.46
CA ASP A 201 0.58 -21.24 -2.34
C ASP A 201 -0.83 -20.60 -2.33
N ALA A 202 -1.34 -20.25 -1.13
CA ALA A 202 -2.62 -19.58 -1.00
C ALA A 202 -2.61 -18.18 -1.66
N VAL A 203 -1.51 -17.43 -1.57
CA VAL A 203 -1.35 -16.13 -2.24
C VAL A 203 -1.31 -16.32 -3.76
N ASP A 204 -0.59 -17.31 -4.27
CA ASP A 204 -0.50 -17.62 -5.70
C ASP A 204 -1.87 -18.04 -6.28
N GLU A 205 -2.67 -18.80 -5.53
CA GLU A 205 -3.95 -19.33 -5.98
C GLU A 205 -5.09 -18.31 -5.84
N TYR A 206 -5.18 -17.65 -4.67
CA TYR A 206 -6.32 -16.81 -4.33
C TYR A 206 -6.24 -15.39 -4.92
N ILE A 207 -5.04 -14.80 -5.01
CA ILE A 207 -4.86 -13.47 -5.59
C ILE A 207 -4.62 -13.62 -7.09
N PRO A 208 -5.55 -13.18 -7.97
CA PRO A 208 -5.36 -13.32 -9.41
C PRO A 208 -4.24 -12.42 -9.92
N THR A 209 -3.63 -12.78 -11.05
CA THR A 209 -2.69 -11.88 -11.74
C THR A 209 -3.45 -10.63 -12.19
N PRO A 210 -3.02 -9.42 -11.72
CA PRO A 210 -3.77 -8.20 -12.00
C PRO A 210 -3.76 -7.84 -13.49
N ALA A 211 -4.90 -7.36 -13.99
CA ALA A 211 -4.95 -6.73 -15.30
C ALA A 211 -4.23 -5.37 -15.24
N ARG A 212 -3.28 -5.14 -16.13
CA ARG A 212 -2.49 -3.91 -16.19
C ARG A 212 -2.98 -2.98 -17.29
N GLU A 213 -3.26 -1.71 -16.95
CA GLU A 213 -3.75 -0.69 -17.88
C GLU A 213 -2.56 -0.04 -18.64
N THR A 214 -1.85 -0.82 -19.43
CA THR A 214 -0.64 -0.37 -20.16
C THR A 214 -0.94 0.52 -21.36
N ASP A 215 -2.16 0.51 -21.88
CA ASP A 215 -2.66 1.30 -23.02
C ASP A 215 -3.08 2.73 -22.65
N LYS A 216 -3.16 3.06 -21.35
CA LYS A 216 -3.48 4.40 -20.87
C LYS A 216 -2.25 5.31 -20.81
N PRO A 217 -2.44 6.64 -20.77
CA PRO A 217 -1.32 7.58 -20.53
C PRO A 217 -0.59 7.26 -19.23
N PHE A 218 0.75 7.24 -19.28
CA PHE A 218 1.60 6.92 -18.13
C PHE A 218 1.30 7.81 -16.92
N LEU A 219 1.24 7.18 -15.74
CA LEU A 219 1.12 7.87 -14.46
C LEU A 219 1.75 7.05 -13.35
N MET A 220 2.63 7.69 -12.56
CA MET A 220 3.26 7.15 -11.36
C MET A 220 3.12 8.15 -10.21
N ALA A 221 2.54 7.75 -9.08
CA ALA A 221 2.53 8.57 -7.86
C ALA A 221 3.92 8.54 -7.20
N ILE A 222 4.45 9.72 -6.83
CA ILE A 222 5.74 9.82 -6.14
C ILE A 222 5.55 9.46 -4.66
N GLU A 223 6.29 8.44 -4.24
CA GLU A 223 6.32 7.95 -2.86
C GLU A 223 7.51 8.48 -2.08
N ASP A 224 8.70 8.43 -2.70
CA ASP A 224 9.93 8.97 -2.11
C ASP A 224 10.82 9.60 -3.17
N VAL A 225 11.73 10.46 -2.72
CA VAL A 225 12.68 11.18 -3.58
C VAL A 225 14.05 11.17 -2.93
N PHE A 226 15.04 10.70 -3.66
CA PHE A 226 16.42 10.72 -3.20
C PHE A 226 17.39 11.07 -4.32
N THR A 227 18.64 11.33 -3.94
CA THR A 227 19.70 11.66 -4.90
C THR A 227 20.74 10.55 -4.92
N ILE A 228 21.08 10.10 -6.12
CA ILE A 228 22.21 9.19 -6.33
C ILE A 228 23.40 10.03 -6.79
N THR A 229 24.49 10.00 -6.02
CA THR A 229 25.71 10.74 -6.33
C THR A 229 26.22 10.40 -7.73
N GLY A 230 26.39 11.41 -8.58
CA GLY A 230 26.84 11.26 -9.96
C GLY A 230 25.78 10.79 -10.96
N ARG A 231 24.54 10.51 -10.54
CA ARG A 231 23.44 10.09 -11.45
C ARG A 231 22.26 11.06 -11.45
N GLY A 232 21.98 11.73 -10.34
CA GLY A 232 20.90 12.71 -10.23
C GLY A 232 19.79 12.33 -9.27
N THR A 233 18.64 12.94 -9.43
CA THR A 233 17.45 12.76 -8.61
C THR A 233 16.65 11.55 -9.10
N VAL A 234 16.20 10.73 -8.16
CA VAL A 234 15.34 9.57 -8.40
C VAL A 234 14.03 9.79 -7.67
N ALA A 235 12.93 9.66 -8.39
CA ALA A 235 11.59 9.56 -7.84
C ALA A 235 11.16 8.09 -7.84
N THR A 236 10.74 7.56 -6.69
CA THR A 236 10.20 6.21 -6.58
C THR A 236 8.70 6.21 -6.44
N GLY A 237 8.08 5.14 -6.88
CA GLY A 237 6.66 4.89 -6.74
C GLY A 237 6.18 3.71 -7.55
N ARG A 238 4.90 3.37 -7.37
CA ARG A 238 4.22 2.40 -8.22
C ARG A 238 3.68 3.09 -9.46
N VAL A 239 3.87 2.47 -10.60
CA VAL A 239 3.20 2.89 -11.85
C VAL A 239 1.73 2.49 -11.77
N GLU A 240 0.83 3.48 -11.76
CA GLU A 240 -0.62 3.23 -11.69
C GLU A 240 -1.16 2.73 -13.03
N ARG A 241 -0.69 3.31 -14.12
CA ARG A 241 -1.13 3.01 -15.50
C ARG A 241 -0.10 3.44 -16.54
N GLY A 242 -0.23 2.90 -17.73
CA GLY A 242 0.60 3.24 -18.89
C GLY A 242 1.98 2.63 -18.87
N VAL A 243 2.79 3.06 -19.81
CA VAL A 243 4.19 2.67 -19.99
C VAL A 243 5.06 3.92 -20.15
N CYS A 244 6.26 3.90 -19.58
CA CYS A 244 7.26 4.96 -19.73
C CYS A 244 8.61 4.33 -20.08
N HIS A 245 9.18 4.75 -21.20
CA HIS A 245 10.49 4.29 -21.65
C HIS A 245 11.62 5.22 -21.20
N VAL A 246 12.82 4.70 -21.19
CA VAL A 246 14.01 5.52 -21.02
C VAL A 246 14.11 6.51 -22.19
N ASN A 247 14.33 7.78 -21.87
CA ASN A 247 14.33 8.99 -22.72
C ASN A 247 12.94 9.59 -23.03
N ASP A 248 11.86 9.07 -22.48
CA ASP A 248 10.55 9.73 -22.58
C ASP A 248 10.55 11.07 -21.82
N GLU A 249 9.85 12.05 -22.42
CA GLU A 249 9.51 13.31 -21.75
C GLU A 249 8.31 13.07 -20.82
N VAL A 250 8.41 13.58 -19.60
CA VAL A 250 7.36 13.47 -18.57
C VAL A 250 7.13 14.81 -17.89
N GLU A 251 5.95 14.94 -17.27
CA GLU A 251 5.61 16.07 -16.40
C GLU A 251 5.52 15.61 -14.95
N ILE A 252 5.95 16.50 -14.03
CA ILE A 252 5.77 16.38 -12.60
C ILE A 252 4.66 17.33 -12.19
N VAL A 253 3.54 16.78 -11.70
CA VAL A 253 2.29 17.51 -11.48
C VAL A 253 1.84 17.43 -10.03
N GLY A 254 1.28 18.54 -9.53
CA GLY A 254 0.71 18.65 -8.18
C GLY A 254 1.65 19.37 -7.20
N ILE A 255 1.07 19.90 -6.13
CA ILE A 255 1.72 20.61 -5.01
C ILE A 255 2.48 21.87 -5.47
N ARG A 256 3.36 21.74 -6.44
CA ARG A 256 4.22 22.78 -7.02
C ARG A 256 3.84 23.05 -8.48
N PRO A 257 4.34 24.13 -9.07
CA PRO A 257 4.17 24.38 -10.51
C PRO A 257 4.65 23.18 -11.33
N THR A 258 3.87 22.80 -12.33
CA THR A 258 4.19 21.68 -13.23
C THR A 258 5.55 21.89 -13.89
N GLN A 259 6.38 20.85 -13.86
CA GLN A 259 7.72 20.85 -14.47
C GLN A 259 7.82 19.72 -15.50
N LYS A 260 8.57 19.98 -16.57
CA LYS A 260 8.92 18.99 -17.59
C LYS A 260 10.32 18.45 -17.36
N THR A 261 10.50 17.17 -17.56
CA THR A 261 11.79 16.51 -17.51
C THR A 261 11.84 15.28 -18.42
N VAL A 262 12.98 14.62 -18.46
CA VAL A 262 13.20 13.39 -19.22
C VAL A 262 13.64 12.29 -18.28
N VAL A 263 13.05 11.11 -18.42
CA VAL A 263 13.47 9.90 -17.71
C VAL A 263 14.77 9.39 -18.34
N THR A 264 15.85 9.38 -17.58
CA THR A 264 17.17 8.95 -18.06
C THR A 264 17.53 7.51 -17.68
N GLY A 265 16.70 6.88 -16.85
CA GLY A 265 16.85 5.49 -16.45
C GLY A 265 15.68 5.04 -15.60
N VAL A 266 15.41 3.75 -15.67
CA VAL A 266 14.38 3.06 -14.89
C VAL A 266 15.04 1.93 -14.13
N GLU A 267 14.75 1.81 -12.84
CA GLU A 267 15.29 0.76 -11.99
C GLU A 267 14.20 0.17 -11.10
N MET A 268 14.21 -1.15 -10.94
CA MET A 268 13.39 -1.87 -9.98
C MET A 268 14.28 -2.85 -9.21
N PHE A 269 14.25 -2.83 -7.87
CA PHE A 269 15.10 -3.67 -7.01
C PHE A 269 16.59 -3.63 -7.40
N ARG A 270 17.12 -2.44 -7.73
CA ARG A 270 18.50 -2.19 -8.19
C ARG A 270 18.85 -2.81 -9.55
N LYS A 271 17.93 -3.47 -10.23
CA LYS A 271 18.06 -3.98 -11.60
C LYS A 271 17.61 -2.93 -12.61
N LEU A 272 18.20 -2.92 -13.80
CA LEU A 272 17.85 -1.98 -14.87
C LEU A 272 16.64 -2.49 -15.65
N LEU A 273 15.75 -1.55 -16.01
CA LEU A 273 14.66 -1.79 -16.94
C LEU A 273 14.81 -0.86 -18.15
N ASP A 274 14.35 -1.32 -19.32
CA ASP A 274 14.26 -0.51 -20.53
C ASP A 274 13.00 0.39 -20.48
N GLU A 275 11.96 -0.04 -19.74
CA GLU A 275 10.69 0.64 -19.56
C GLU A 275 10.08 0.33 -18.18
N ALA A 276 9.23 1.24 -17.70
CA ALA A 276 8.35 1.05 -16.56
C ALA A 276 6.92 0.85 -17.07
N GLU A 277 6.22 -0.17 -16.59
CA GLU A 277 4.83 -0.44 -16.96
C GLU A 277 3.89 -0.48 -15.75
N ALA A 278 2.59 -0.34 -16.01
CA ALA A 278 1.56 -0.39 -14.98
C ALA A 278 1.76 -1.59 -14.03
N GLY A 279 1.82 -1.31 -12.74
CA GLY A 279 2.07 -2.30 -11.68
C GLY A 279 3.50 -2.36 -11.17
N ASP A 280 4.48 -1.84 -11.90
CA ASP A 280 5.88 -1.84 -11.44
C ASP A 280 6.12 -0.86 -10.29
N ASN A 281 6.92 -1.27 -9.31
CA ASN A 281 7.49 -0.38 -8.30
C ASN A 281 8.89 0.06 -8.73
N VAL A 282 9.00 1.26 -9.27
CA VAL A 282 10.22 1.71 -9.93
C VAL A 282 10.81 2.98 -9.34
N GLY A 283 12.11 3.16 -9.55
CA GLY A 283 12.79 4.43 -9.43
C GLY A 283 13.07 5.02 -10.82
N LEU A 284 12.54 6.21 -11.08
CA LEU A 284 12.78 6.98 -12.29
C LEU A 284 13.90 7.99 -12.07
N LEU A 285 14.98 7.89 -12.83
CA LEU A 285 16.02 8.91 -12.87
C LEU A 285 15.56 10.08 -13.71
N LEU A 286 15.52 11.27 -13.11
CA LEU A 286 14.99 12.49 -13.73
C LEU A 286 16.12 13.47 -14.09
N ARG A 287 16.14 13.93 -15.34
CA ARG A 287 17.17 14.84 -15.85
C ARG A 287 16.96 16.26 -15.35
N GLY A 288 18.01 16.84 -14.73
CA GLY A 288 18.03 18.26 -14.41
C GLY A 288 17.08 18.70 -13.28
N ILE A 289 16.45 17.77 -12.61
CA ILE A 289 15.59 18.01 -11.44
C ILE A 289 16.41 17.86 -10.17
N LYS A 290 16.32 18.84 -9.27
CA LYS A 290 16.92 18.73 -7.94
C LYS A 290 15.93 18.10 -6.97
N ARG A 291 16.47 17.46 -5.91
CA ARG A 291 15.64 16.81 -4.89
C ARG A 291 14.64 17.78 -4.24
N GLU A 292 15.04 19.05 -4.04
CA GLU A 292 14.21 20.08 -3.42
C GLU A 292 13.07 20.59 -4.31
N GLU A 293 13.10 20.26 -5.61
CA GLU A 293 12.11 20.70 -6.59
C GLU A 293 10.93 19.74 -6.71
N ILE A 294 11.07 18.53 -6.22
CA ILE A 294 10.03 17.50 -6.22
C ILE A 294 9.83 16.92 -4.82
N GLU A 295 8.64 16.42 -4.57
CA GLU A 295 8.28 15.83 -3.28
C GLU A 295 7.21 14.75 -3.39
N ARG A 296 7.12 13.93 -2.34
CA ARG A 296 6.05 12.95 -2.18
C ARG A 296 4.68 13.60 -2.34
N GLY A 297 3.78 12.93 -3.05
CA GLY A 297 2.43 13.38 -3.31
C GLY A 297 2.22 14.05 -4.66
N GLN A 298 3.31 14.42 -5.36
CA GLN A 298 3.24 14.73 -6.77
C GLN A 298 3.12 13.45 -7.61
N VAL A 299 2.80 13.59 -8.89
CA VAL A 299 2.81 12.48 -9.84
C VAL A 299 3.79 12.77 -10.98
N VAL A 300 4.40 11.72 -11.50
CA VAL A 300 5.10 11.74 -12.80
C VAL A 300 4.14 11.17 -13.83
N CYS A 301 3.87 11.90 -14.89
CA CYS A 301 2.90 11.50 -15.90
C CYS A 301 3.32 11.86 -17.31
N GLN A 302 2.64 11.26 -18.30
CA GLN A 302 2.75 11.67 -19.70
C GLN A 302 2.37 13.14 -19.84
N PRO A 303 3.12 13.97 -20.62
CA PRO A 303 2.85 15.38 -20.76
C PRO A 303 1.40 15.69 -21.16
N GLY A 304 0.76 16.57 -20.38
CA GLY A 304 -0.62 17.04 -20.61
C GLY A 304 -1.71 16.05 -20.22
N SER A 305 -1.39 14.86 -19.69
CA SER A 305 -2.39 13.84 -19.36
C SER A 305 -3.11 14.09 -18.03
N VAL A 306 -2.48 14.82 -17.10
CA VAL A 306 -3.03 15.15 -15.78
C VAL A 306 -2.84 16.62 -15.49
N GLN A 307 -3.80 17.24 -14.79
CA GLN A 307 -3.73 18.63 -14.37
C GLN A 307 -3.82 18.73 -12.84
N PRO A 308 -3.17 19.74 -12.22
CA PRO A 308 -3.33 20.00 -10.80
C PRO A 308 -4.63 20.79 -10.54
N HIS A 309 -5.40 20.36 -9.53
CA HIS A 309 -6.66 21.00 -9.15
C HIS A 309 -6.73 21.20 -7.64
N THR A 310 -7.47 22.25 -7.24
CA THR A 310 -7.80 22.51 -5.83
C THR A 310 -9.27 22.24 -5.53
N LYS A 311 -10.14 22.19 -6.55
CA LYS A 311 -11.58 22.06 -6.36
C LYS A 311 -12.12 20.81 -7.03
N PHE A 312 -12.93 20.10 -6.31
CA PHE A 312 -13.60 18.91 -6.84
C PHE A 312 -14.95 18.67 -6.14
N LYS A 313 -15.80 17.88 -6.77
CA LYS A 313 -16.98 17.30 -6.18
C LYS A 313 -16.71 15.83 -5.88
N GLY A 314 -16.96 15.41 -4.66
CA GLY A 314 -16.80 14.02 -4.23
C GLY A 314 -18.09 13.44 -3.69
N GLN A 315 -18.33 12.17 -4.00
CA GLN A 315 -19.31 11.35 -3.30
C GLN A 315 -18.63 10.75 -2.08
N VAL A 316 -19.14 11.00 -0.90
CA VAL A 316 -18.50 10.66 0.38
C VAL A 316 -19.44 9.88 1.27
N TYR A 317 -18.95 8.78 1.80
CA TYR A 317 -19.54 8.06 2.90
C TYR A 317 -18.86 8.48 4.21
N VAL A 318 -19.65 8.88 5.19
CA VAL A 318 -19.17 9.30 6.52
C VAL A 318 -19.27 8.14 7.49
N LEU A 319 -18.11 7.68 7.97
CA LEU A 319 -18.02 6.51 8.84
C LEU A 319 -18.77 6.73 10.16
N THR A 320 -19.49 5.72 10.60
CA THR A 320 -20.17 5.67 11.89
C THR A 320 -19.18 5.50 13.04
N LYS A 321 -19.64 5.69 14.27
CA LYS A 321 -18.85 5.44 15.48
C LYS A 321 -18.38 3.98 15.57
N ASP A 322 -19.24 3.04 15.19
CA ASP A 322 -18.96 1.61 15.29
C ASP A 322 -17.91 1.18 14.26
N GLU A 323 -17.82 1.89 13.12
CA GLU A 323 -16.76 1.77 12.13
C GLU A 323 -15.46 2.53 12.50
N GLY A 324 -15.35 3.05 13.71
CA GLY A 324 -14.21 3.84 14.18
C GLY A 324 -14.23 5.32 13.77
N GLY A 325 -15.28 5.76 13.10
CA GLY A 325 -15.45 7.11 12.61
C GLY A 325 -15.94 8.12 13.66
N ARG A 326 -16.73 9.07 13.21
CA ARG A 326 -17.30 10.15 14.06
C ARG A 326 -18.53 9.68 14.83
N HIS A 327 -18.79 10.34 15.95
CA HIS A 327 -20.05 10.22 16.73
C HIS A 327 -20.88 11.50 16.69
N THR A 328 -20.38 12.56 16.05
CA THR A 328 -21.04 13.85 15.92
C THR A 328 -21.13 14.28 14.47
N PRO A 329 -22.19 15.03 14.09
CA PRO A 329 -22.28 15.59 12.75
C PRO A 329 -21.18 16.62 12.48
N PHE A 330 -20.96 16.93 11.21
CA PHE A 330 -20.20 18.10 10.80
C PHE A 330 -21.04 19.02 9.92
N PHE A 331 -20.60 20.26 9.81
CA PHE A 331 -21.31 21.35 9.15
C PHE A 331 -20.47 21.92 8.00
N ASN A 332 -21.06 22.84 7.25
CA ASN A 332 -20.31 23.61 6.26
C ASN A 332 -19.04 24.22 6.84
N ASN A 333 -17.99 24.33 6.00
CA ASN A 333 -16.65 24.79 6.38
C ASN A 333 -15.87 23.84 7.32
N TYR A 334 -16.28 22.58 7.42
CA TYR A 334 -15.47 21.56 8.05
C TYR A 334 -14.14 21.38 7.31
N ARG A 335 -13.04 21.24 8.03
CA ARG A 335 -11.68 21.26 7.50
C ARG A 335 -10.86 20.03 7.91
N PRO A 336 -11.18 18.84 7.39
CA PRO A 336 -10.39 17.65 7.61
C PRO A 336 -9.18 17.55 6.67
N GLN A 337 -8.39 16.48 6.83
CA GLN A 337 -7.35 16.09 5.89
C GLN A 337 -7.92 15.09 4.88
N PHE A 338 -7.61 15.33 3.61
CA PHE A 338 -7.94 14.48 2.48
C PHE A 338 -6.69 13.72 2.05
N TYR A 339 -6.75 12.42 2.03
CA TYR A 339 -5.66 11.53 1.65
C TYR A 339 -5.89 11.05 0.22
N PHE A 340 -5.00 11.45 -0.67
CA PHE A 340 -4.98 11.04 -2.07
C PHE A 340 -3.65 10.37 -2.39
N ARG A 341 -3.66 9.16 -2.97
CA ARG A 341 -2.42 8.45 -3.34
C ARG A 341 -1.41 8.46 -2.18
N THR A 342 -0.31 9.20 -2.36
CA THR A 342 0.81 9.27 -1.41
C THR A 342 0.83 10.54 -0.56
N THR A 343 -0.19 11.42 -0.65
CA THR A 343 -0.22 12.70 0.07
C THR A 343 -1.51 12.92 0.85
N ASP A 344 -1.45 13.84 1.80
CA ASP A 344 -2.59 14.39 2.50
C ASP A 344 -2.62 15.91 2.35
N VAL A 345 -3.80 16.46 2.15
CA VAL A 345 -4.03 17.90 2.01
C VAL A 345 -5.26 18.30 2.79
N THR A 346 -5.17 19.41 3.52
CA THR A 346 -6.35 19.99 4.18
C THR A 346 -7.30 20.56 3.12
N GLY A 347 -8.59 20.25 3.27
CA GLY A 347 -9.63 20.78 2.40
C GLY A 347 -10.81 21.32 3.19
N VAL A 348 -11.54 22.25 2.59
CA VAL A 348 -12.77 22.82 3.12
C VAL A 348 -13.96 22.17 2.44
N ILE A 349 -14.88 21.63 3.23
CA ILE A 349 -16.10 20.97 2.73
C ILE A 349 -17.23 22.02 2.63
N THR A 350 -17.92 21.97 1.51
CA THR A 350 -19.21 22.66 1.29
C THR A 350 -20.27 21.61 1.01
N LEU A 351 -21.29 21.55 1.89
CA LEU A 351 -22.43 20.65 1.76
C LEU A 351 -23.40 21.14 0.64
N PRO A 352 -24.20 20.20 0.07
CA PRO A 352 -25.19 20.57 -0.93
C PRO A 352 -26.20 21.62 -0.39
N GLU A 353 -26.80 22.35 -1.31
CA GLU A 353 -27.86 23.34 -0.97
C GLU A 353 -29.02 22.66 -0.23
N GLY A 354 -29.41 23.22 0.90
CA GLY A 354 -30.48 22.66 1.75
C GLY A 354 -30.01 21.60 2.77
N VAL A 355 -28.74 21.21 2.74
CA VAL A 355 -28.13 20.30 3.74
C VAL A 355 -27.39 21.13 4.78
N GLU A 356 -27.89 21.21 5.99
CA GLU A 356 -27.27 21.98 7.09
C GLU A 356 -26.13 21.23 7.76
N MET A 357 -26.24 19.90 7.87
CA MET A 357 -25.25 19.03 8.52
C MET A 357 -25.18 17.66 7.85
N CYS A 358 -24.07 16.97 8.05
CA CYS A 358 -23.85 15.61 7.62
C CYS A 358 -23.61 14.72 8.85
N MET A 359 -24.40 13.64 8.94
CA MET A 359 -24.35 12.70 10.06
C MET A 359 -23.39 11.54 9.78
N PRO A 360 -22.82 10.91 10.82
CA PRO A 360 -22.20 9.59 10.65
C PRO A 360 -23.18 8.59 10.03
N GLY A 361 -22.73 7.85 9.01
CA GLY A 361 -23.57 6.93 8.21
C GLY A 361 -24.19 7.55 6.95
N ASP A 362 -24.08 8.85 6.77
CA ASP A 362 -24.59 9.52 5.57
C ASP A 362 -23.70 9.27 4.35
N ASN A 363 -24.36 9.19 3.17
CA ASN A 363 -23.71 9.22 1.88
C ASN A 363 -24.09 10.52 1.16
N VAL A 364 -23.13 11.40 0.94
CA VAL A 364 -23.36 12.78 0.51
C VAL A 364 -22.41 13.20 -0.60
N ASP A 365 -22.98 13.82 -1.64
CA ASP A 365 -22.20 14.54 -2.64
C ASP A 365 -21.78 15.90 -2.07
N MET A 366 -20.51 16.17 -1.94
CA MET A 366 -20.01 17.44 -1.40
C MET A 366 -18.96 18.08 -2.29
N LYS A 367 -18.86 19.40 -2.19
CA LYS A 367 -17.77 20.15 -2.81
C LYS A 367 -16.63 20.29 -1.83
N VAL A 368 -15.42 20.16 -2.34
CA VAL A 368 -14.19 20.29 -1.56
C VAL A 368 -13.26 21.28 -2.24
N GLU A 369 -12.70 22.19 -1.44
CA GLU A 369 -11.65 23.10 -1.86
C GLU A 369 -10.39 22.83 -1.03
N LEU A 370 -9.35 22.29 -1.68
CA LEU A 370 -8.06 21.98 -1.08
C LEU A 370 -7.19 23.24 -0.96
N ILE A 371 -6.38 23.30 0.10
CA ILE A 371 -5.43 24.41 0.31
C ILE A 371 -4.23 24.36 -0.63
N THR A 372 -3.97 23.22 -1.27
CA THR A 372 -2.83 23.00 -2.18
C THR A 372 -3.32 22.23 -3.40
N PRO A 373 -2.90 22.62 -4.62
CA PRO A 373 -3.27 21.91 -5.83
C PRO A 373 -2.59 20.53 -5.87
N ILE A 374 -3.35 19.50 -6.20
CA ILE A 374 -2.84 18.13 -6.37
C ILE A 374 -3.35 17.53 -7.69
N ALA A 375 -2.70 16.48 -8.16
CA ALA A 375 -3.12 15.73 -9.33
C ALA A 375 -4.41 14.95 -9.03
N ILE A 376 -5.56 15.49 -9.42
CA ILE A 376 -6.88 14.90 -9.21
C ILE A 376 -7.51 14.57 -10.56
N GLU A 377 -8.17 13.43 -10.62
CA GLU A 377 -8.94 12.97 -11.76
C GLU A 377 -10.29 12.40 -11.30
N ASN A 378 -11.27 12.36 -12.20
CA ASN A 378 -12.54 11.70 -11.93
C ASN A 378 -12.31 10.21 -11.66
N GLY A 379 -13.01 9.67 -10.67
CA GLY A 379 -12.85 8.29 -10.22
C GLY A 379 -11.75 8.07 -9.19
N LEU A 380 -10.91 9.08 -8.89
CA LEU A 380 -9.89 8.96 -7.87
C LEU A 380 -10.52 8.81 -6.48
N ARG A 381 -10.13 7.76 -5.76
CA ARG A 381 -10.56 7.51 -4.38
C ARG A 381 -9.77 8.34 -3.40
N PHE A 382 -10.39 8.67 -2.27
CA PHE A 382 -9.73 9.38 -1.17
C PHE A 382 -10.30 8.97 0.18
N ALA A 383 -9.48 9.11 1.22
CA ALA A 383 -9.92 9.00 2.60
C ALA A 383 -9.97 10.38 3.27
N ILE A 384 -10.87 10.56 4.23
CA ILE A 384 -10.99 11.78 5.04
C ILE A 384 -10.58 11.43 6.46
N ARG A 385 -9.64 12.19 7.03
CA ARG A 385 -9.15 11.96 8.39
C ARG A 385 -9.21 13.21 9.25
N GLU A 386 -9.46 13.00 10.53
CA GLU A 386 -9.45 14.04 11.57
C GLU A 386 -8.89 13.46 12.88
N GLY A 387 -7.96 14.16 13.50
CA GLY A 387 -7.42 13.78 14.81
C GLY A 387 -6.86 12.36 14.88
N GLY A 388 -6.21 11.89 13.80
CA GLY A 388 -5.64 10.55 13.72
C GLY A 388 -6.63 9.44 13.38
N ARG A 389 -7.90 9.74 13.10
CA ARG A 389 -8.96 8.77 12.76
C ARG A 389 -9.44 8.96 11.33
N THR A 390 -9.77 7.88 10.66
CA THR A 390 -10.52 7.93 9.39
C THR A 390 -11.99 8.20 9.72
N VAL A 391 -12.53 9.28 9.15
CA VAL A 391 -13.91 9.74 9.41
C VAL A 391 -14.81 9.62 8.19
N GLY A 392 -14.24 9.33 7.05
CA GLY A 392 -14.99 9.10 5.82
C GLY A 392 -14.11 8.65 4.68
N SER A 393 -14.74 8.21 3.63
CA SER A 393 -14.10 7.86 2.36
C SER A 393 -14.97 8.31 1.20
N GLY A 394 -14.35 8.52 0.05
CA GLY A 394 -15.10 8.99 -1.11
C GLY A 394 -14.38 8.77 -2.43
N VAL A 395 -15.08 9.14 -3.48
CA VAL A 395 -14.58 9.13 -4.85
C VAL A 395 -14.83 10.48 -5.49
N VAL A 396 -13.87 10.97 -6.26
CA VAL A 396 -14.01 12.20 -7.05
C VAL A 396 -14.98 11.95 -8.20
N ILE A 397 -16.10 12.66 -8.23
CA ILE A 397 -17.11 12.54 -9.29
C ILE A 397 -17.00 13.63 -10.35
N ALA A 398 -16.46 14.78 -9.99
CA ALA A 398 -16.17 15.85 -10.93
C ALA A 398 -15.03 16.75 -10.42
N VAL A 399 -14.14 17.13 -11.30
CA VAL A 399 -13.11 18.13 -11.04
C VAL A 399 -13.66 19.50 -11.47
N GLU A 400 -13.54 20.50 -10.60
CA GLU A 400 -13.94 21.90 -10.91
C GLU A 400 -12.68 22.71 -11.27
N ALA A 401 -12.82 23.60 -12.25
CA ALA A 401 -11.72 24.43 -12.77
C ALA A 401 -11.26 25.50 -11.76
#